data_dffe23acf56d504f45cf6447c6ca9096
#
_entry.id   dffe23acf56d504f45cf6447c6ca9096
#
_cell.length_a   1.000
_cell.length_b   1.000
_cell.length_c   1.000
_cell.angle_alpha   90.00
_cell.angle_beta   90.00
_cell.angle_gamma   90.00
#
_symmetry.space_group_name_H-M   'P 1'
#
loop_
_entity.id
_entity.type
_entity.pdbx_description
1 polymer ?
#
loop_
_entity_poly.entity_id
_entity_poly.type
_entity_poly.pdbx_seq_one_letter_code
_entity_poly.pdbx_strand_id
1 'polypeptide(L)'
;RDEKGNVIKKADDNEARYYLVPDSILSIKDGQKVSAGDVIARLPKETTKTKDITGGLPRVAELFEARKAKDSAIIAENDGQVVFGKEVRGKQKVSIVPEDGAEPSNYLIPKGKHINFNQGERIKKGEYLLDGQPLPHDILRILGIKDLTEYFVNQVQEVYRLQGVIINDKH
;
A
#
# COMPACT_ATOMS: atom_id res chain seq x y z
N ARG A 1 -3.43 23.58 -16.76
CA ARG A 1 -3.82 24.79 -17.54
C ARG A 1 -4.73 25.64 -16.69
N ASP A 2 -4.77 26.94 -16.93
CA ASP A 2 -5.71 27.86 -16.28
C ASP A 2 -7.14 27.70 -16.84
N GLU A 3 -8.13 28.42 -16.27
CA GLU A 3 -9.52 28.39 -16.74
C GLU A 3 -9.70 28.87 -18.18
N LYS A 4 -8.71 29.54 -18.74
CA LYS A 4 -8.67 30.05 -20.13
C LYS A 4 -7.94 29.12 -21.08
N GLY A 5 -7.46 27.96 -20.59
CA GLY A 5 -6.74 26.95 -21.38
C GLY A 5 -5.24 27.23 -21.59
N ASN A 6 -4.70 28.31 -21.01
CA ASN A 6 -3.28 28.61 -21.11
C ASN A 6 -2.43 27.75 -20.21
N VAL A 7 -1.19 27.51 -20.60
CA VAL A 7 -0.24 26.73 -19.77
C VAL A 7 0.18 27.58 -18.57
N ILE A 8 -0.01 27.03 -17.37
CA ILE A 8 0.44 27.69 -16.14
C ILE A 8 1.97 27.67 -16.10
N LYS A 9 2.57 28.82 -15.83
CA LYS A 9 4.02 28.97 -15.66
C LYS A 9 4.39 28.94 -14.19
N LYS A 10 5.58 28.41 -13.89
CA LYS A 10 6.21 28.50 -12.58
C LYS A 10 6.79 29.90 -12.37
N ALA A 11 7.26 30.17 -11.15
CA ALA A 11 7.95 31.43 -10.82
C ALA A 11 9.17 31.74 -11.72
N ASP A 12 9.76 30.70 -12.33
CA ASP A 12 10.92 30.79 -13.25
C ASP A 12 10.51 30.98 -14.71
N ASP A 13 9.28 31.38 -15.00
CA ASP A 13 8.69 31.57 -16.34
C ASP A 13 8.63 30.28 -17.20
N ASN A 14 9.01 29.14 -16.65
CA ASN A 14 8.91 27.82 -17.27
C ASN A 14 7.51 27.25 -17.12
N GLU A 15 7.07 26.42 -18.09
CA GLU A 15 5.80 25.71 -18.01
C GLU A 15 5.75 24.82 -16.76
N ALA A 16 4.60 24.80 -16.06
CA ALA A 16 4.38 23.94 -14.90
C ALA A 16 4.21 22.48 -15.33
N ARG A 17 5.33 21.85 -15.66
CA ARG A 17 5.41 20.41 -15.97
C ARG A 17 6.03 19.66 -14.81
N TYR A 18 5.41 18.55 -14.47
CA TYR A 18 5.88 17.63 -13.44
C TYR A 18 6.13 16.28 -14.09
N TYR A 19 7.38 15.85 -14.11
CA TYR A 19 7.75 14.54 -14.62
C TYR A 19 7.59 13.53 -13.49
N LEU A 20 6.79 12.50 -13.73
CA LEU A 20 6.56 11.43 -12.78
C LEU A 20 7.48 10.26 -13.09
N VAL A 21 7.89 9.56 -12.05
CA VAL A 21 8.65 8.30 -12.16
C VAL A 21 7.70 7.22 -12.70
N PRO A 22 8.18 6.24 -13.50
CA PRO A 22 7.40 5.06 -13.84
C PRO A 22 6.75 4.44 -12.61
N ASP A 23 5.58 3.85 -12.77
CA ASP A 23 4.77 3.24 -11.71
C ASP A 23 4.16 4.22 -10.69
N SER A 24 4.21 5.54 -10.95
CA SER A 24 3.51 6.53 -10.12
C SER A 24 2.00 6.41 -10.28
N ILE A 25 1.28 6.40 -9.17
CA ILE A 25 -0.19 6.34 -9.14
C ILE A 25 -0.74 7.75 -9.26
N LEU A 26 -1.49 8.02 -10.33
CA LEU A 26 -2.19 9.30 -10.51
C LEU A 26 -3.45 9.32 -9.65
N SER A 27 -3.57 10.35 -8.81
CA SER A 27 -4.75 10.59 -7.96
C SER A 27 -5.81 11.46 -8.63
N ILE A 28 -5.52 12.00 -9.82
CA ILE A 28 -6.39 12.90 -10.56
C ILE A 28 -6.69 12.39 -11.96
N LYS A 29 -7.84 12.82 -12.50
CA LYS A 29 -8.23 12.52 -13.89
C LYS A 29 -7.85 13.68 -14.80
N ASP A 30 -7.72 13.38 -16.10
CA ASP A 30 -7.50 14.43 -17.11
C ASP A 30 -8.64 15.44 -17.12
N GLY A 31 -8.30 16.73 -17.19
CA GLY A 31 -9.25 17.83 -17.11
C GLY A 31 -9.80 18.17 -15.71
N GLN A 32 -9.38 17.45 -14.67
CA GLN A 32 -9.81 17.74 -13.31
C GLN A 32 -9.18 19.04 -12.79
N LYS A 33 -10.01 19.90 -12.17
CA LYS A 33 -9.54 21.12 -11.51
C LYS A 33 -8.83 20.75 -10.20
N VAL A 34 -7.63 21.29 -10.01
CA VAL A 34 -6.81 21.07 -8.81
C VAL A 34 -6.47 22.38 -8.15
N SER A 35 -6.37 22.39 -6.85
CA SER A 35 -6.00 23.53 -6.00
C SER A 35 -4.58 23.37 -5.47
N ALA A 36 -3.99 24.47 -5.01
CA ALA A 36 -2.69 24.39 -4.35
C ALA A 36 -2.76 23.51 -3.10
N GLY A 37 -1.87 22.53 -3.02
CA GLY A 37 -1.84 21.54 -1.94
C GLY A 37 -2.51 20.21 -2.25
N ASP A 38 -3.23 20.09 -3.39
CA ASP A 38 -3.82 18.82 -3.80
C ASP A 38 -2.75 17.80 -4.23
N VAL A 39 -2.94 16.56 -3.85
CA VAL A 39 -2.07 15.45 -4.24
C VAL A 39 -2.42 15.02 -5.66
N ILE A 40 -1.56 15.32 -6.61
CA ILE A 40 -1.76 14.96 -8.03
C ILE A 40 -1.26 13.56 -8.39
N ALA A 41 -0.21 13.10 -7.72
CA ALA A 41 0.33 11.76 -7.91
C ALA A 41 1.00 11.26 -6.64
N ARG A 42 0.95 9.96 -6.44
CA ARG A 42 1.70 9.26 -5.40
C ARG A 42 2.86 8.52 -6.04
N LEU A 43 4.03 8.77 -5.52
CA LEU A 43 5.22 8.01 -5.91
C LEU A 43 5.19 6.70 -5.13
N PRO A 44 5.40 5.54 -5.79
CA PRO A 44 5.68 4.32 -5.06
C PRO A 44 6.92 4.61 -4.21
N LYS A 45 6.76 4.57 -2.90
CA LYS A 45 7.91 4.60 -2.02
C LYS A 45 8.61 3.28 -2.26
N GLU A 46 9.77 3.31 -2.91
CA GLU A 46 10.70 2.20 -2.76
C GLU A 46 10.94 2.09 -1.25
N THR A 47 10.17 1.20 -0.63
CA THR A 47 10.50 0.78 0.71
C THR A 47 11.88 0.17 0.58
N THR A 48 12.91 0.92 0.94
CA THR A 48 14.15 0.30 1.37
C THR A 48 13.68 -0.72 2.39
N LYS A 49 13.50 -1.96 1.91
CA LYS A 49 13.13 -3.10 2.74
C LYS A 49 14.12 -3.07 3.86
N THR A 50 13.67 -2.52 4.98
CA THR A 50 14.50 -2.40 6.18
C THR A 50 15.01 -3.80 6.46
N LYS A 51 16.30 -3.92 6.62
CA LYS A 51 17.12 -5.13 6.77
C LYS A 51 16.78 -6.00 7.99
N ASP A 52 15.56 -6.04 8.44
CA ASP A 52 15.10 -7.00 9.45
C ASP A 52 14.57 -8.29 8.79
N ILE A 53 14.90 -8.46 7.49
CA ILE A 53 14.59 -9.67 6.75
C ILE A 53 15.72 -10.65 7.03
N THR A 54 15.42 -11.66 7.81
CA THR A 54 16.22 -12.88 7.89
C THR A 54 16.37 -13.36 6.44
N GLY A 55 17.61 -13.33 5.91
CA GLY A 55 17.87 -13.74 4.54
C GLY A 55 18.10 -15.25 4.44
N GLY A 56 17.97 -15.79 3.24
CA GLY A 56 18.29 -17.17 2.93
C GLY A 56 17.27 -18.20 3.42
N LEU A 57 17.74 -19.44 3.66
CA LEU A 57 16.88 -20.56 4.08
C LEU A 57 16.02 -20.29 5.33
N PRO A 58 16.50 -19.58 6.37
CA PRO A 58 15.66 -19.21 7.51
C PRO A 58 14.41 -18.43 7.11
N ARG A 59 14.49 -17.59 6.07
CA ARG A 59 13.33 -16.84 5.57
C ARG A 59 12.27 -17.75 4.97
N VAL A 60 12.67 -18.80 4.27
CA VAL A 60 11.73 -19.79 3.71
C VAL A 60 11.01 -20.52 4.85
N ALA A 61 11.72 -20.91 5.91
CA ALA A 61 11.10 -21.52 7.08
C ALA A 61 10.09 -20.60 7.77
N GLU A 62 10.42 -19.31 7.94
CA GLU A 62 9.49 -18.30 8.50
C GLU A 62 8.22 -18.14 7.66
N LEU A 63 8.34 -18.17 6.32
CA LEU A 63 7.20 -18.10 5.42
C LEU A 63 6.26 -19.29 5.62
N PHE A 64 6.79 -20.51 5.71
CA PHE A 64 5.98 -21.71 5.93
C PHE A 64 5.40 -21.80 7.35
N GLU A 65 6.08 -21.26 8.35
CA GLU A 65 5.53 -21.10 9.69
C GLU A 65 4.44 -20.02 9.77
N ALA A 66 4.28 -19.20 8.73
CA ALA A 66 3.39 -18.05 8.70
C ALA A 66 3.59 -17.11 9.92
N ARG A 67 4.86 -16.92 10.31
CA ARG A 67 5.24 -16.13 11.48
C ARG A 67 4.86 -14.68 11.30
N LYS A 68 4.31 -14.07 12.35
CA LYS A 68 3.95 -12.65 12.33
C LYS A 68 5.20 -11.78 12.31
N ALA A 69 5.38 -11.01 11.23
CA ALA A 69 6.44 -10.03 11.13
C ALA A 69 6.24 -8.87 12.14
N LYS A 70 7.34 -8.30 12.64
CA LYS A 70 7.28 -7.11 13.50
C LYS A 70 6.63 -5.93 12.79
N ASP A 71 6.90 -5.79 11.50
CA ASP A 71 6.33 -4.78 10.61
C ASP A 71 5.29 -5.40 9.67
N SER A 72 4.18 -5.89 10.25
CA SER A 72 3.10 -6.46 9.47
C SER A 72 2.32 -5.37 8.75
N ALA A 73 2.02 -5.61 7.47
CA ALA A 73 1.08 -4.82 6.70
C ALA A 73 -0.34 -4.99 7.27
N ILE A 74 -1.18 -4.00 7.02
CA ILE A 74 -2.62 -4.09 7.29
C ILE A 74 -3.35 -3.99 5.95
N ILE A 75 -4.16 -4.99 5.66
CA ILE A 75 -4.94 -5.11 4.43
C ILE A 75 -6.39 -4.74 4.73
N ALA A 76 -7.04 -4.00 3.82
CA ALA A 76 -8.45 -3.65 3.94
C ALA A 76 -9.34 -4.89 3.77
N GLU A 77 -10.23 -5.13 4.71
CA GLU A 77 -11.16 -6.26 4.67
C GLU A 77 -12.38 -6.00 3.80
N ASN A 78 -12.79 -4.73 3.69
CA ASN A 78 -13.97 -4.30 2.95
C ASN A 78 -13.65 -3.10 2.07
N ASP A 79 -14.47 -2.91 1.03
CA ASP A 79 -14.52 -1.66 0.28
C ASP A 79 -15.15 -0.58 1.15
N GLY A 80 -14.66 0.66 1.05
CA GLY A 80 -15.27 1.73 1.80
C GLY A 80 -14.46 3.02 1.81
N GLN A 81 -14.87 3.94 2.68
CA GLN A 81 -14.20 5.22 2.88
C GLN A 81 -13.37 5.20 4.16
N VAL A 82 -12.14 5.70 4.07
CA VAL A 82 -11.21 5.78 5.20
C VAL A 82 -11.59 6.94 6.10
N VAL A 83 -11.82 6.66 7.38
CA VAL A 83 -12.13 7.66 8.41
C VAL A 83 -11.13 7.53 9.56
N PHE A 84 -10.42 8.62 9.85
CA PHE A 84 -9.52 8.68 11.01
C PHE A 84 -10.31 8.99 12.26
N GLY A 85 -10.22 8.11 13.24
CA GLY A 85 -10.82 8.28 14.56
C GLY A 85 -9.85 8.87 15.58
N LYS A 86 -10.31 8.96 16.82
CA LYS A 86 -9.49 9.46 17.93
C LYS A 86 -8.33 8.50 18.25
N GLU A 87 -7.22 9.07 18.69
CA GLU A 87 -6.10 8.27 19.21
C GLU A 87 -6.48 7.51 20.47
N VAL A 88 -6.12 6.23 20.52
CA VAL A 88 -6.33 5.37 21.67
C VAL A 88 -5.00 4.74 22.08
N ARG A 89 -4.51 5.01 23.27
CA ARG A 89 -3.27 4.43 23.84
C ARG A 89 -2.05 4.54 22.90
N GLY A 90 -1.83 5.71 22.28
CA GLY A 90 -0.70 5.94 21.38
C GLY A 90 -0.83 5.28 20.00
N LYS A 91 -2.01 4.78 19.66
CA LYS A 91 -2.35 4.25 18.34
C LYS A 91 -3.46 5.09 17.71
N GLN A 92 -3.38 5.33 16.41
CA GLN A 92 -4.43 5.99 15.67
C GLN A 92 -5.49 4.97 15.26
N LYS A 93 -6.75 5.26 15.59
CA LYS A 93 -7.87 4.48 15.09
C LYS A 93 -8.15 4.87 13.65
N VAL A 94 -8.17 3.91 12.75
CA VAL A 94 -8.59 4.07 11.35
C VAL A 94 -9.77 3.16 11.13
N SER A 95 -10.84 3.70 10.60
CA SER A 95 -12.07 2.94 10.31
C SER A 95 -12.33 2.96 8.81
N ILE A 96 -12.68 1.83 8.25
CA ILE A 96 -13.20 1.75 6.89
C ILE A 96 -14.71 1.64 7.02
N VAL A 97 -15.41 2.64 6.47
CA VAL A 97 -16.88 2.70 6.47
C VAL A 97 -17.37 2.25 5.10
N PRO A 98 -18.00 1.07 4.99
CA PRO A 98 -18.60 0.61 3.74
C PRO A 98 -19.76 1.47 3.30
N GLU A 99 -19.94 1.63 1.97
CA GLU A 99 -21.06 2.41 1.39
C GLU A 99 -22.41 1.68 1.49
N ASP A 100 -22.39 0.37 1.61
CA ASP A 100 -23.57 -0.50 1.74
C ASP A 100 -24.16 -0.58 3.16
N GLY A 101 -23.63 0.21 4.10
CA GLY A 101 -24.14 0.27 5.47
C GLY A 101 -23.74 -0.91 6.36
N ALA A 102 -22.79 -1.75 5.92
CA ALA A 102 -22.22 -2.81 6.75
C ALA A 102 -21.42 -2.22 7.92
N GLU A 103 -21.11 -3.06 8.90
CA GLU A 103 -20.33 -2.63 10.07
C GLU A 103 -18.95 -2.11 9.66
N PRO A 104 -18.50 -0.95 10.22
CA PRO A 104 -17.19 -0.39 9.91
C PRO A 104 -16.06 -1.26 10.46
N SER A 105 -15.09 -1.57 9.62
CA SER A 105 -13.87 -2.26 10.04
C SER A 105 -12.93 -1.28 10.73
N ASN A 106 -12.49 -1.61 11.96
CA ASN A 106 -11.66 -0.73 12.78
C ASN A 106 -10.23 -1.27 12.91
N TYR A 107 -9.26 -0.44 12.60
CA TYR A 107 -7.84 -0.77 12.70
C TYR A 107 -7.13 0.17 13.67
N LEU A 108 -6.18 -0.36 14.45
CA LEU A 108 -5.37 0.41 15.38
C LEU A 108 -3.93 0.45 14.86
N ILE A 109 -3.53 1.57 14.31
CA ILE A 109 -2.21 1.78 13.70
C ILE A 109 -1.29 2.48 14.68
N PRO A 110 -0.09 1.93 14.97
CA PRO A 110 0.89 2.58 15.84
C PRO A 110 1.33 3.94 15.28
N LYS A 111 1.59 4.91 16.16
CA LYS A 111 2.18 6.19 15.78
C LYS A 111 3.53 5.98 15.06
N GLY A 112 3.78 6.79 14.04
CA GLY A 112 5.02 6.74 13.27
C GLY A 112 5.02 5.78 12.08
N LYS A 113 3.95 5.01 11.90
CA LYS A 113 3.75 4.24 10.65
C LYS A 113 3.07 5.12 9.61
N HIS A 114 3.53 4.96 8.36
CA HIS A 114 2.95 5.70 7.23
C HIS A 114 1.65 5.01 6.80
N ILE A 115 0.57 5.79 6.74
CA ILE A 115 -0.73 5.35 6.24
C ILE A 115 -0.83 5.77 4.77
N ASN A 116 -1.18 4.83 3.90
CA ASN A 116 -1.19 5.05 2.45
C ASN A 116 -2.39 5.86 1.96
N PHE A 117 -3.38 6.12 2.80
CA PHE A 117 -4.62 6.79 2.47
C PHE A 117 -4.85 8.04 3.31
N ASN A 118 -5.59 8.99 2.73
CA ASN A 118 -6.03 10.20 3.42
C ASN A 118 -7.45 10.03 3.95
N GLN A 119 -7.84 10.96 4.84
CA GLN A 119 -9.21 11.02 5.34
C GLN A 119 -10.22 11.18 4.19
N GLY A 120 -11.26 10.35 4.19
CA GLY A 120 -12.31 10.41 3.18
C GLY A 120 -11.96 9.74 1.85
N GLU A 121 -10.77 9.17 1.70
CA GLU A 121 -10.37 8.46 0.50
C GLU A 121 -11.02 7.07 0.43
N ARG A 122 -11.35 6.63 -0.78
CA ARG A 122 -11.91 5.29 -1.02
C ARG A 122 -10.81 4.25 -1.09
N ILE A 123 -11.04 3.15 -0.42
CA ILE A 123 -10.19 1.97 -0.43
C ILE A 123 -11.00 0.76 -0.89
N LYS A 124 -10.36 -0.13 -1.62
CA LYS A 124 -10.92 -1.41 -2.03
C LYS A 124 -10.44 -2.53 -1.12
N LYS A 125 -11.25 -3.56 -1.01
CA LYS A 125 -10.87 -4.81 -0.35
C LYS A 125 -9.56 -5.34 -0.94
N GLY A 126 -8.60 -5.67 -0.07
CA GLY A 126 -7.29 -6.16 -0.47
C GLY A 126 -6.22 -5.08 -0.63
N GLU A 127 -6.56 -3.79 -0.58
CA GLU A 127 -5.56 -2.73 -0.61
C GLU A 127 -4.85 -2.57 0.73
N TYR A 128 -3.60 -2.14 0.68
CA TYR A 128 -2.76 -2.00 1.87
C TYR A 128 -2.96 -0.65 2.56
N LEU A 129 -3.57 -0.65 3.74
CA LEU A 129 -3.66 0.53 4.62
C LEU A 129 -2.30 0.95 5.16
N LEU A 130 -1.47 -0.03 5.44
CA LEU A 130 -0.15 0.14 6.00
C LEU A 130 0.84 -0.72 5.24
N ASP A 131 1.96 -0.12 4.85
CA ASP A 131 3.05 -0.84 4.21
C ASP A 131 3.74 -1.79 5.18
N GLY A 132 4.17 -2.93 4.66
CA GLY A 132 4.87 -3.94 5.43
C GLY A 132 4.74 -5.32 4.80
N GLN A 133 5.09 -6.34 5.56
CA GLN A 133 4.92 -7.72 5.13
C GLN A 133 3.49 -8.19 5.45
N PRO A 134 2.69 -8.57 4.43
CA PRO A 134 1.35 -9.07 4.68
C PRO A 134 1.41 -10.41 5.43
N LEU A 135 0.44 -10.62 6.30
CA LEU A 135 0.28 -11.90 6.97
C LEU A 135 -0.37 -12.90 6.02
N PRO A 136 0.19 -14.10 5.82
CA PRO A 136 -0.40 -15.12 4.97
C PRO A 136 -1.86 -15.44 5.32
N HIS A 137 -2.19 -15.42 6.60
CA HIS A 137 -3.56 -15.64 7.08
C HIS A 137 -4.52 -14.55 6.62
N ASP A 138 -4.08 -13.28 6.61
CA ASP A 138 -4.92 -12.17 6.13
C ASP A 138 -5.09 -12.22 4.62
N ILE A 139 -4.05 -12.57 3.86
CA ILE A 139 -4.14 -12.80 2.42
C ILE A 139 -5.18 -13.90 2.13
N LEU A 140 -5.08 -15.05 2.82
CA LEU A 140 -6.02 -16.15 2.63
C LEU A 140 -7.47 -15.74 2.93
N ARG A 141 -7.67 -15.02 4.03
CA ARG A 141 -9.00 -14.63 4.51
C ARG A 141 -9.64 -13.56 3.62
N ILE A 142 -8.85 -12.59 3.15
CA ILE A 142 -9.35 -11.41 2.45
C ILE A 142 -9.35 -11.61 0.92
N LEU A 143 -8.24 -12.09 0.37
CA LEU A 143 -8.01 -12.25 -1.07
C LEU A 143 -8.27 -13.67 -1.58
N GLY A 144 -8.05 -14.67 -0.74
CA GLY A 144 -8.30 -16.07 -1.05
C GLY A 144 -7.05 -16.89 -1.37
N ILE A 145 -7.28 -18.15 -1.75
CA ILE A 145 -6.21 -19.13 -1.91
C ILE A 145 -5.30 -18.83 -3.11
N LYS A 146 -5.83 -18.26 -4.18
CA LYS A 146 -5.08 -17.95 -5.40
C LYS A 146 -3.99 -16.92 -5.11
N ASP A 147 -4.36 -15.81 -4.51
CA ASP A 147 -3.45 -14.72 -4.18
C ASP A 147 -2.43 -15.15 -3.11
N LEU A 148 -2.86 -15.98 -2.16
CA LEU A 148 -1.93 -16.59 -1.20
C LEU A 148 -0.88 -17.45 -1.89
N THR A 149 -1.27 -18.28 -2.84
CA THR A 149 -0.35 -19.15 -3.58
C THR A 149 0.65 -18.32 -4.37
N GLU A 150 0.17 -17.30 -5.09
CA GLU A 150 1.03 -16.37 -5.82
C GLU A 150 2.02 -15.64 -4.89
N TYR A 151 1.53 -15.17 -3.76
CA TYR A 151 2.38 -14.54 -2.75
C TYR A 151 3.49 -15.49 -2.26
N PHE A 152 3.16 -16.74 -1.92
CA PHE A 152 4.14 -17.72 -1.45
C PHE A 152 5.17 -18.06 -2.53
N VAL A 153 4.74 -18.33 -3.75
CA VAL A 153 5.65 -18.63 -4.87
C VAL A 153 6.60 -17.46 -5.06
N ASN A 154 6.10 -16.23 -5.13
CA ASN A 154 6.92 -15.05 -5.33
C ASN A 154 7.93 -14.84 -4.19
N GLN A 155 7.50 -14.98 -2.93
CA GLN A 155 8.39 -14.80 -1.77
C GLN A 155 9.48 -15.88 -1.69
N VAL A 156 9.14 -17.13 -1.95
CA VAL A 156 10.12 -18.23 -1.96
C VAL A 156 11.09 -18.07 -3.13
N GLN A 157 10.59 -17.75 -4.33
CA GLN A 157 11.41 -17.50 -5.49
C GLN A 157 12.38 -16.32 -5.30
N GLU A 158 11.92 -15.25 -4.64
CA GLU A 158 12.78 -14.10 -4.32
C GLU A 158 14.00 -14.55 -3.49
N VAL A 159 13.78 -15.39 -2.46
CA VAL A 159 14.87 -15.92 -1.63
C VAL A 159 15.86 -16.74 -2.44
N TYR A 160 15.36 -17.65 -3.28
CA TYR A 160 16.24 -18.51 -4.09
C TYR A 160 16.99 -17.73 -5.17
N ARG A 161 16.33 -16.78 -5.84
CA ARG A 161 16.95 -15.91 -6.85
C ARG A 161 18.09 -15.05 -6.26
N LEU A 162 17.90 -14.53 -5.05
CA LEU A 162 18.95 -13.79 -4.33
C LEU A 162 20.17 -14.66 -4.00
N GLN A 163 19.99 -15.98 -3.93
CA GLN A 163 21.06 -16.97 -3.72
C GLN A 163 21.63 -17.52 -5.05
N GLY A 164 21.20 -16.98 -6.19
CA GLY A 164 21.64 -17.44 -7.52
C GLY A 164 21.01 -18.76 -7.97
N VAL A 165 20.01 -19.27 -7.26
CA VAL A 165 19.31 -20.51 -7.60
C VAL A 165 18.09 -20.20 -8.43
N ILE A 166 18.00 -20.79 -9.62
CA ILE A 166 16.85 -20.63 -10.54
C ILE A 166 15.98 -21.88 -10.44
N ILE A 167 14.75 -21.68 -9.97
CA ILE A 167 13.73 -22.74 -9.87
C ILE A 167 12.53 -22.33 -10.71
N ASN A 168 11.93 -23.29 -11.41
CA ASN A 168 10.70 -23.02 -12.16
C ASN A 168 9.50 -22.96 -11.19
N ASP A 169 8.61 -22.01 -11.41
CA ASP A 169 7.45 -21.75 -10.53
C ASP A 169 6.52 -22.97 -10.35
N LYS A 170 6.54 -23.90 -11.30
CA LYS A 170 5.74 -25.15 -11.22
C LYS A 170 6.18 -26.09 -10.08
N HIS A 171 7.38 -25.93 -9.54
CA HIS A 171 7.93 -26.79 -8.47
C HIS A 171 7.63 -26.21 -7.10
#